data_e518e8daf8dcadf7a6e667ba24e6286c
#
_entry.id   e518e8daf8dcadf7a6e667ba24e6286c
#
_cell.length_a   1.000
_cell.length_b   1.000
_cell.length_c   1.000
_cell.angle_alpha   90.00
_cell.angle_beta   90.00
_cell.angle_gamma   90.00
#
_symmetry.space_group_name_H-M   'P 1'
#
loop_
_entity.id
_entity.type
_entity.pdbx_description
1 polymer ?
#
loop_
_entity_poly.entity_id
_entity_poly.type
_entity_poly.pdbx_seq_one_letter_code
_entity_poly.pdbx_strand_id
1 'polypeptide(L)'
;MSKFVIYQVLPRLFGNYNSTNKHNGTLEENGCGKLNSFTAKALSEIKSLGVTHIWYTGIIEHATQTDYTSYGIAKDHPAIVKGKAGSAYAIKDYYDIDPDLAENVETRMKEFEDLVKRTHKAKLKVIIDFVPNHVAREYHSDASPTGVADLGGNDHSNWAFSPLNNFYYLPNEAFTPKMDVQGYVEFPAKVTGNDCFNASPTQNDWYETVKLNYGVNYMEGHQKQFNPIPDTWIKMRDILLFWASKDIDGFRCDMAEMVPVEFWGWAISQVKAKYPDIIFIAEVYNPSEYRNYICNGKFDYLYDKVGMYEMLRNVTSRNFPVREITNSWQSLGGIENQMLNFLENHDEQRIGSGFFSGNGMYAEPAMIVAATLTQAPVMIYSGQELGEQGMDSEGFSGLDGRTTIFDYWGVNSIQSWANGGKFDGKGLSLEHKELRVFYQKLLNITITEKAITEGLMYDLEFANFDNPKFNTHEQYAYFRKYNNELLLFVLNFDDKCLDTEVCFPLEAFQYLEIKEGQNYQVTNLLDETEKFPLLTLSTKHAFITYMAPWKGLILKLKRV
;
A
#
# COMPACT_ATOMS: atom_id res chain seq x y z
N MET A 1 11.61 12.15 -10.31
CA MET A 1 12.13 11.23 -9.28
C MET A 1 12.40 9.89 -9.95
N SER A 2 13.42 9.13 -9.51
CA SER A 2 13.65 7.77 -10.03
C SER A 2 12.56 6.84 -9.49
N LYS A 3 12.19 5.82 -10.27
CA LYS A 3 11.27 4.75 -9.86
C LYS A 3 11.77 4.09 -8.57
N PHE A 4 10.87 3.75 -7.65
CA PHE A 4 11.20 3.13 -6.37
C PHE A 4 10.22 2.01 -6.01
N VAL A 5 10.64 1.16 -5.09
CA VAL A 5 9.90 0.00 -4.61
C VAL A 5 9.61 0.16 -3.13
N ILE A 6 8.33 0.07 -2.76
CA ILE A 6 7.87 0.11 -1.37
C ILE A 6 7.64 -1.32 -0.87
N TYR A 7 8.14 -1.61 0.32
CA TYR A 7 7.78 -2.79 1.11
C TYR A 7 6.87 -2.34 2.25
N GLN A 8 5.58 -2.59 2.11
CA GLN A 8 4.61 -2.34 3.19
C GLN A 8 4.72 -3.44 4.24
N VAL A 9 4.76 -3.08 5.51
CA VAL A 9 4.84 -4.04 6.61
C VAL A 9 4.07 -3.54 7.83
N LEU A 10 3.29 -4.43 8.44
CA LEU A 10 2.65 -4.18 9.74
C LEU A 10 3.59 -4.69 10.84
N PRO A 11 4.25 -3.81 11.62
CA PRO A 11 5.23 -4.21 12.63
C PRO A 11 4.68 -5.18 13.66
N ARG A 12 3.40 -5.06 14.01
CA ARG A 12 2.70 -5.98 14.94
C ARG A 12 2.82 -7.44 14.52
N LEU A 13 2.79 -7.73 13.22
CA LEU A 13 2.88 -9.09 12.66
C LEU A 13 4.33 -9.48 12.36
N PHE A 14 5.13 -8.50 11.89
CA PHE A 14 6.54 -8.74 11.56
C PHE A 14 7.35 -8.96 12.84
N GLY A 15 8.08 -10.06 12.91
CA GLY A 15 8.87 -10.41 14.12
C GLY A 15 8.06 -10.97 15.28
N ASN A 16 6.77 -11.19 15.12
CA ASN A 16 6.01 -12.01 16.07
C ASN A 16 6.31 -13.48 15.82
N TYR A 17 7.07 -14.10 16.72
CA TYR A 17 7.44 -15.52 16.64
C TYR A 17 6.53 -16.43 17.47
N ASN A 18 5.50 -15.89 18.12
CA ASN A 18 4.50 -16.68 18.82
C ASN A 18 3.55 -17.34 17.79
N SER A 19 3.40 -18.64 17.86
CA SER A 19 2.54 -19.44 16.97
C SER A 19 1.29 -19.99 17.67
N THR A 20 0.93 -19.47 18.84
CA THR A 20 -0.26 -19.89 19.57
C THR A 20 -1.53 -19.62 18.78
N ASN A 21 -1.61 -18.45 18.16
CA ASN A 21 -2.68 -18.05 17.25
C ASN A 21 -4.09 -18.38 17.76
N LYS A 22 -4.33 -18.02 19.02
CA LYS A 22 -5.64 -18.21 19.66
C LYS A 22 -6.63 -17.22 19.04
N HIS A 23 -7.77 -17.72 18.60
CA HIS A 23 -8.87 -16.87 18.12
C HIS A 23 -9.27 -15.84 19.18
N ASN A 24 -9.27 -14.54 18.83
CA ASN A 24 -9.45 -13.42 19.75
C ASN A 24 -8.46 -13.42 20.95
N GLY A 25 -7.23 -13.92 20.75
CA GLY A 25 -6.20 -13.98 21.79
C GLY A 25 -5.68 -12.60 22.19
N THR A 26 -5.26 -12.49 23.45
CA THR A 26 -4.64 -11.26 23.99
C THR A 26 -3.17 -11.14 23.53
N LEU A 27 -2.56 -9.98 23.82
CA LEU A 27 -1.13 -9.75 23.59
C LEU A 27 -0.26 -10.83 24.25
N GLU A 28 -0.59 -11.22 25.49
CA GLU A 28 0.17 -12.24 26.23
C GLU A 28 0.02 -13.63 25.62
N GLU A 29 -1.16 -13.93 25.04
CA GLU A 29 -1.43 -15.25 24.44
C GLU A 29 -0.80 -15.38 23.06
N ASN A 30 -0.96 -14.37 22.19
CA ASN A 30 -0.58 -14.44 20.79
C ASN A 30 0.73 -13.72 20.44
N GLY A 31 1.22 -12.86 21.34
CA GLY A 31 2.42 -12.07 21.09
C GLY A 31 2.20 -10.92 20.12
N CYS A 32 3.23 -10.12 19.97
CA CYS A 32 3.27 -8.96 19.07
C CYS A 32 4.69 -8.73 18.56
N GLY A 33 4.84 -8.40 17.29
CA GLY A 33 6.11 -7.94 16.74
C GLY A 33 6.54 -6.59 17.35
N LYS A 34 7.83 -6.31 17.31
CA LYS A 34 8.42 -5.12 17.94
C LYS A 34 9.22 -4.30 16.92
N LEU A 35 9.36 -2.99 17.18
CA LEU A 35 10.20 -2.10 16.37
C LEU A 35 11.65 -2.62 16.29
N ASN A 36 12.13 -3.25 17.36
CA ASN A 36 13.45 -3.84 17.42
C ASN A 36 13.59 -5.17 16.66
N SER A 37 12.48 -5.78 16.20
CA SER A 37 12.52 -6.95 15.30
C SER A 37 13.09 -6.61 13.93
N PHE A 38 13.06 -5.34 13.51
CA PHE A 38 13.70 -4.84 12.30
C PHE A 38 15.22 -4.68 12.53
N THR A 39 15.89 -5.79 12.73
CA THR A 39 17.34 -5.85 12.90
C THR A 39 18.08 -5.46 11.61
N ALA A 40 19.40 -5.20 11.71
CA ALA A 40 20.22 -4.95 10.52
C ALA A 40 20.15 -6.13 9.52
N LYS A 41 20.01 -7.38 10.01
CA LYS A 41 19.85 -8.56 9.17
C LYS A 41 18.48 -8.55 8.46
N ALA A 42 17.39 -8.30 9.19
CA ALA A 42 16.05 -8.19 8.60
C ALA A 42 16.01 -7.13 7.49
N LEU A 43 16.52 -5.92 7.78
CA LEU A 43 16.56 -4.81 6.82
C LEU A 43 17.44 -5.12 5.61
N SER A 44 18.56 -5.83 5.79
CA SER A 44 19.41 -6.27 4.68
C SER A 44 18.69 -7.27 3.76
N GLU A 45 17.91 -8.19 4.32
CA GLU A 45 17.16 -9.19 3.55
C GLU A 45 15.95 -8.56 2.82
N ILE A 46 15.27 -7.58 3.43
CA ILE A 46 14.24 -6.78 2.75
C ILE A 46 14.88 -6.01 1.60
N LYS A 47 16.01 -5.33 1.84
CA LYS A 47 16.73 -4.59 0.81
C LYS A 47 17.16 -5.47 -0.36
N SER A 48 17.58 -6.71 -0.10
CA SER A 48 18.05 -7.66 -1.13
C SER A 48 16.97 -7.96 -2.19
N LEU A 49 15.69 -7.76 -1.86
CA LEU A 49 14.58 -7.86 -2.81
C LEU A 49 14.58 -6.75 -3.89
N GLY A 50 15.37 -5.68 -3.73
CA GLY A 50 15.28 -4.49 -4.58
C GLY A 50 14.42 -3.37 -3.97
N VAL A 51 14.03 -3.51 -2.72
CA VAL A 51 13.26 -2.50 -1.97
C VAL A 51 14.11 -1.25 -1.72
N THR A 52 13.47 -0.10 -1.81
CA THR A 52 14.08 1.22 -1.57
C THR A 52 13.44 1.96 -0.41
N HIS A 53 12.16 1.70 -0.13
CA HIS A 53 11.37 2.32 0.92
C HIS A 53 10.66 1.25 1.74
N ILE A 54 10.57 1.43 3.05
CA ILE A 54 9.70 0.62 3.92
C ILE A 54 8.57 1.51 4.39
N TRP A 55 7.33 1.07 4.18
CA TRP A 55 6.18 1.66 4.82
C TRP A 55 5.82 0.84 6.06
N TYR A 56 6.11 1.42 7.22
CA TYR A 56 5.75 0.88 8.52
C TYR A 56 4.30 1.26 8.84
N THR A 57 3.37 0.33 8.64
CA THR A 57 1.94 0.52 8.90
C THR A 57 1.62 0.41 10.37
N GLY A 58 0.78 1.32 10.90
CA GLY A 58 0.26 1.25 12.27
C GLY A 58 1.30 1.59 13.34
N ILE A 59 2.16 2.58 13.08
CA ILE A 59 3.20 3.04 14.03
C ILE A 59 2.63 3.96 15.10
N ILE A 60 1.70 4.84 14.71
CA ILE A 60 1.14 5.87 15.59
C ILE A 60 0.18 5.19 16.59
N GLU A 61 0.17 5.65 17.84
CA GLU A 61 -0.67 5.10 18.90
C GLU A 61 -2.14 5.08 18.49
N HIS A 62 -2.75 3.91 18.56
CA HIS A 62 -4.15 3.67 18.22
C HIS A 62 -4.88 2.94 19.36
N ALA A 63 -6.21 2.95 19.34
CA ALA A 63 -7.01 2.32 20.37
C ALA A 63 -6.77 0.81 20.43
N THR A 64 -6.55 0.28 21.65
CA THR A 64 -6.29 -1.14 21.92
C THR A 64 -7.07 -1.61 23.15
N GLN A 65 -7.33 -2.93 23.25
CA GLN A 65 -7.87 -3.53 24.46
C GLN A 65 -6.81 -3.85 25.51
N THR A 66 -5.52 -3.77 25.17
CA THR A 66 -4.42 -3.96 26.10
C THR A 66 -4.33 -2.78 27.08
N ASP A 67 -4.07 -3.07 28.34
CA ASP A 67 -4.09 -2.06 29.42
C ASP A 67 -2.69 -1.49 29.66
N TYR A 68 -2.50 -0.22 29.35
CA TYR A 68 -1.28 0.55 29.56
C TYR A 68 -1.40 1.66 30.59
N THR A 69 -2.43 1.62 31.47
CA THR A 69 -2.66 2.65 32.50
C THR A 69 -1.50 2.82 33.46
N SER A 70 -0.69 1.79 33.69
CA SER A 70 0.54 1.87 34.49
C SER A 70 1.62 2.76 33.87
N TYR A 71 1.50 3.08 32.58
CA TYR A 71 2.39 3.97 31.84
C TYR A 71 1.77 5.35 31.58
N GLY A 72 0.61 5.63 32.18
CA GLY A 72 -0.11 6.90 32.00
C GLY A 72 -1.04 6.96 30.79
N ILE A 73 -1.08 5.91 29.98
CA ILE A 73 -1.93 5.82 28.80
C ILE A 73 -3.35 5.44 29.24
N ALA A 74 -4.35 6.25 28.88
CA ALA A 74 -5.74 5.97 29.23
C ALA A 74 -6.24 4.68 28.57
N LYS A 75 -7.04 3.89 29.28
CA LYS A 75 -7.60 2.65 28.76
C LYS A 75 -8.79 2.93 27.84
N ASP A 76 -8.82 2.28 26.68
CA ASP A 76 -9.95 2.34 25.77
C ASP A 76 -11.07 1.39 26.22
N HIS A 77 -12.33 1.81 25.97
CA HIS A 77 -13.45 0.94 26.24
C HIS A 77 -13.54 -0.20 25.21
N PRO A 78 -13.50 -1.48 25.63
CA PRO A 78 -13.36 -2.60 24.70
C PRO A 78 -14.48 -2.72 23.66
N ALA A 79 -15.67 -2.20 23.92
CA ALA A 79 -16.80 -2.24 22.99
C ALA A 79 -16.66 -1.31 21.78
N ILE A 80 -15.69 -0.38 21.80
CA ILE A 80 -15.38 0.54 20.69
C ILE A 80 -13.96 0.33 20.15
N VAL A 81 -13.42 -0.88 20.31
CA VAL A 81 -12.15 -1.31 19.74
C VAL A 81 -12.39 -2.55 18.91
N LYS A 82 -12.05 -2.53 17.63
CA LYS A 82 -12.14 -3.69 16.73
C LYS A 82 -10.99 -4.67 16.97
N GLY A 83 -11.32 -5.93 17.28
CA GLY A 83 -10.33 -6.93 17.67
C GLY A 83 -9.69 -6.66 19.02
N LYS A 84 -8.68 -7.42 19.40
CA LYS A 84 -7.93 -7.24 20.66
C LYS A 84 -6.84 -6.18 20.55
N ALA A 85 -6.17 -6.14 19.41
CA ALA A 85 -5.08 -5.22 19.16
C ALA A 85 -5.56 -3.84 18.66
N GLY A 86 -6.82 -3.73 18.24
CA GLY A 86 -7.39 -2.52 17.67
C GLY A 86 -6.98 -2.27 16.22
N SER A 87 -7.73 -1.36 15.57
CA SER A 87 -7.43 -0.90 14.23
C SER A 87 -6.22 0.05 14.26
N ALA A 88 -5.23 -0.22 13.43
CA ALA A 88 -4.09 0.67 13.20
C ALA A 88 -4.50 2.08 12.70
N TYR A 89 -5.76 2.24 12.30
CA TYR A 89 -6.35 3.49 11.78
C TYR A 89 -7.28 4.19 12.77
N ALA A 90 -7.56 3.60 13.93
CA ALA A 90 -8.27 4.26 15.03
C ALA A 90 -7.26 5.00 15.93
N ILE A 91 -6.67 6.08 15.42
CA ILE A 91 -5.60 6.83 16.10
C ILE A 91 -6.11 7.41 17.42
N LYS A 92 -5.42 7.11 18.52
CA LYS A 92 -5.70 7.57 19.87
C LYS A 92 -4.83 8.74 20.30
N ASP A 93 -3.56 8.73 19.90
CA ASP A 93 -2.61 9.82 20.11
C ASP A 93 -1.74 10.02 18.87
N TYR A 94 -1.86 11.18 18.23
CA TYR A 94 -1.04 11.50 17.06
C TYR A 94 0.43 11.81 17.39
N TYR A 95 0.78 12.03 18.63
CA TYR A 95 2.13 12.45 19.02
C TYR A 95 2.96 11.32 19.61
N ASP A 96 2.43 10.10 19.63
CA ASP A 96 3.11 8.96 20.21
C ASP A 96 3.08 7.70 19.36
N ILE A 97 3.89 6.74 19.78
CA ILE A 97 4.06 5.42 19.18
C ILE A 97 3.16 4.42 19.89
N ASP A 98 2.55 3.51 19.13
CA ASP A 98 1.79 2.39 19.66
C ASP A 98 2.62 1.60 20.69
N PRO A 99 2.16 1.52 21.96
CA PRO A 99 2.89 0.86 23.02
C PRO A 99 3.09 -0.65 22.79
N ASP A 100 2.21 -1.30 22.03
CA ASP A 100 2.35 -2.72 21.65
C ASP A 100 3.64 -2.98 20.89
N LEU A 101 4.15 -2.00 20.15
CA LEU A 101 5.30 -2.14 19.26
C LEU A 101 6.65 -1.93 19.97
N ALA A 102 6.66 -1.40 21.18
CA ALA A 102 7.88 -1.18 21.94
C ALA A 102 8.27 -2.39 22.79
N GLU A 103 9.57 -2.62 22.97
CA GLU A 103 10.08 -3.53 24.01
C GLU A 103 9.98 -2.89 25.40
N ASN A 104 10.21 -1.58 25.47
CA ASN A 104 10.00 -0.78 26.66
C ASN A 104 9.05 0.39 26.34
N VAL A 105 7.85 0.34 26.89
CA VAL A 105 6.78 1.31 26.65
C VAL A 105 7.21 2.75 26.99
N GLU A 106 8.02 2.95 28.05
CA GLU A 106 8.51 4.28 28.45
C GLU A 106 9.45 4.91 27.43
N THR A 107 10.10 4.10 26.58
CA THR A 107 11.04 4.57 25.55
C THR A 107 10.55 4.34 24.12
N ARG A 108 9.26 4.13 23.91
CA ARG A 108 8.65 3.77 22.62
C ARG A 108 9.01 4.75 21.48
N MET A 109 8.95 6.03 21.73
CA MET A 109 9.36 7.05 20.75
C MET A 109 10.85 6.93 20.39
N LYS A 110 11.70 6.67 21.38
CA LYS A 110 13.14 6.47 21.15
C LYS A 110 13.41 5.21 20.34
N GLU A 111 12.68 4.13 20.59
CA GLU A 111 12.79 2.88 19.81
C GLU A 111 12.40 3.11 18.34
N PHE A 112 11.38 3.94 18.08
CA PHE A 112 11.01 4.35 16.73
C PHE A 112 12.11 5.19 16.06
N GLU A 113 12.61 6.23 16.73
CA GLU A 113 13.72 7.05 16.20
C GLU A 113 14.96 6.20 15.88
N ASP A 114 15.22 5.17 16.69
CA ASP A 114 16.32 4.24 16.44
C ASP A 114 15.99 3.27 15.28
N LEU A 115 14.72 2.91 15.06
CA LEU A 115 14.28 2.17 13.87
C LEU A 115 14.53 3.01 12.61
N VAL A 116 14.14 4.28 12.59
CA VAL A 116 14.39 5.20 11.46
C VAL A 116 15.87 5.23 11.12
N LYS A 117 16.73 5.45 12.13
CA LYS A 117 18.20 5.45 11.94
C LYS A 117 18.74 4.13 11.40
N ARG A 118 18.24 2.97 11.90
CA ARG A 118 18.64 1.65 11.39
C ARG A 118 18.23 1.45 9.95
N THR A 119 17.03 1.91 9.59
CA THR A 119 16.49 1.82 8.22
C THR A 119 17.34 2.66 7.27
N HIS A 120 17.65 3.90 7.63
CA HIS A 120 18.55 4.76 6.84
C HIS A 120 19.95 4.18 6.73
N LYS A 121 20.51 3.61 7.82
CA LYS A 121 21.81 2.93 7.78
C LYS A 121 21.81 1.75 6.80
N ALA A 122 20.68 1.06 6.62
CA ALA A 122 20.50 0.03 5.60
C ALA A 122 20.31 0.62 4.19
N LYS A 123 20.34 1.95 4.03
CA LYS A 123 20.04 2.69 2.78
C LYS A 123 18.63 2.41 2.26
N LEU A 124 17.69 2.35 3.16
CA LEU A 124 16.26 2.29 2.94
C LEU A 124 15.63 3.58 3.48
N LYS A 125 14.52 4.00 2.91
CA LYS A 125 13.74 5.15 3.33
C LYS A 125 12.53 4.72 4.13
N VAL A 126 11.98 5.63 4.95
CA VAL A 126 10.88 5.38 5.88
C VAL A 126 9.62 6.11 5.45
N ILE A 127 8.52 5.37 5.30
CA ILE A 127 7.17 5.90 5.10
C ILE A 127 6.34 5.45 6.31
N ILE A 128 5.48 6.34 6.81
CA ILE A 128 4.48 6.02 7.84
C ILE A 128 3.08 6.42 7.38
N ASP A 129 2.05 5.89 8.03
CA ASP A 129 0.67 6.34 7.81
C ASP A 129 0.45 7.73 8.42
N PHE A 130 -0.39 8.51 7.75
CA PHE A 130 -1.08 9.66 8.30
C PHE A 130 -2.57 9.47 8.08
N VAL A 131 -3.35 9.41 9.16
CA VAL A 131 -4.79 9.14 9.14
C VAL A 131 -5.54 10.46 9.33
N PRO A 132 -5.96 11.16 8.26
CA PRO A 132 -6.48 12.53 8.38
C PRO A 132 -7.99 12.59 8.57
N ASN A 133 -8.75 11.56 8.14
CA ASN A 133 -10.19 11.62 8.06
C ASN A 133 -10.90 11.39 9.41
N HIS A 134 -10.30 10.59 10.28
CA HIS A 134 -10.93 10.13 11.52
C HIS A 134 -9.89 9.82 12.61
N VAL A 135 -10.36 9.66 13.84
CA VAL A 135 -9.58 9.24 15.00
C VAL A 135 -10.37 8.22 15.83
N ALA A 136 -9.75 7.60 16.82
CA ALA A 136 -10.43 6.76 17.79
C ALA A 136 -11.55 7.55 18.50
N ARG A 137 -12.62 6.88 18.88
CA ARG A 137 -13.78 7.52 19.53
C ARG A 137 -13.43 8.15 20.88
N GLU A 138 -12.48 7.54 21.60
CA GLU A 138 -11.90 8.07 22.84
C GLU A 138 -10.51 8.69 22.61
N TYR A 139 -10.34 9.49 21.52
CA TYR A 139 -9.09 10.20 21.26
C TYR A 139 -8.64 11.00 22.47
N HIS A 140 -7.43 10.77 22.91
CA HIS A 140 -6.77 11.51 23.97
C HIS A 140 -5.25 11.39 23.84
N SER A 141 -4.54 12.51 23.81
CA SER A 141 -3.09 12.53 23.72
C SER A 141 -2.48 12.74 25.11
N ASP A 142 -1.64 11.82 25.53
CA ASP A 142 -0.79 11.96 26.73
C ASP A 142 0.63 12.44 26.39
N ALA A 143 1.00 12.48 25.08
CA ALA A 143 2.31 12.91 24.59
C ALA A 143 2.27 14.22 23.78
N SER A 144 1.15 14.93 23.73
CA SER A 144 1.06 16.18 22.97
C SER A 144 2.06 17.23 23.48
N PRO A 145 2.65 18.05 22.58
CA PRO A 145 3.52 19.14 22.97
C PRO A 145 2.82 20.12 23.93
N THR A 146 3.58 20.69 24.87
CA THR A 146 3.04 21.62 25.86
C THR A 146 2.27 22.76 25.20
N GLY A 147 1.02 22.95 25.62
CA GLY A 147 0.11 23.99 25.10
C GLY A 147 -0.67 23.60 23.87
N VAL A 148 -0.53 22.38 23.37
CA VAL A 148 -1.38 21.81 22.29
C VAL A 148 -2.63 21.21 22.94
N ALA A 149 -3.81 21.70 22.57
CA ALA A 149 -5.07 21.10 23.00
C ALA A 149 -5.42 19.89 22.14
N ASP A 150 -5.96 18.86 22.78
CA ASP A 150 -6.48 17.68 22.08
C ASP A 150 -7.51 18.03 21.00
N LEU A 151 -7.64 17.15 20.02
CA LEU A 151 -8.79 17.19 19.09
C LEU A 151 -10.08 17.08 19.91
N GLY A 152 -11.00 18.01 19.66
CA GLY A 152 -12.26 18.10 20.39
C GLY A 152 -12.20 18.84 21.73
N GLY A 153 -11.01 19.14 22.25
CA GLY A 153 -10.85 19.75 23.58
C GLY A 153 -11.47 21.14 23.72
N ASN A 154 -11.60 21.87 22.61
CA ASN A 154 -12.21 23.20 22.55
C ASN A 154 -13.56 23.21 21.80
N ASP A 155 -14.12 22.06 21.47
CA ASP A 155 -15.33 21.95 20.67
C ASP A 155 -16.59 22.40 21.43
N HIS A 156 -17.49 23.03 20.71
CA HIS A 156 -18.85 23.30 21.16
C HIS A 156 -19.78 22.13 20.77
N SER A 157 -19.86 21.10 21.60
CA SER A 157 -20.56 19.85 21.31
C SER A 157 -22.10 20.00 21.18
N ASN A 158 -22.68 21.15 21.60
CA ASN A 158 -24.08 21.47 21.36
C ASN A 158 -24.39 21.94 19.93
N TRP A 159 -23.35 22.14 19.09
CA TRP A 159 -23.50 22.53 17.69
C TRP A 159 -23.18 21.35 16.80
N ALA A 160 -24.11 21.01 15.92
CA ALA A 160 -23.89 19.91 14.97
C ALA A 160 -22.71 20.16 14.03
N PHE A 161 -22.50 21.43 13.65
CA PHE A 161 -21.37 21.89 12.86
C PHE A 161 -20.89 23.26 13.34
N SER A 162 -19.58 23.42 13.37
CA SER A 162 -18.87 24.69 13.42
C SER A 162 -17.50 24.49 12.74
N PRO A 163 -17.01 25.39 11.89
CA PRO A 163 -15.69 25.25 11.26
C PRO A 163 -14.53 25.25 12.28
N LEU A 164 -14.77 25.66 13.52
CA LEU A 164 -13.79 25.65 14.61
C LEU A 164 -13.85 24.39 15.47
N ASN A 165 -14.90 23.57 15.35
CA ASN A 165 -14.96 22.27 16.00
C ASN A 165 -14.08 21.25 15.23
N ASN A 166 -13.44 20.35 15.97
CA ASN A 166 -12.67 19.26 15.36
C ASN A 166 -13.56 18.07 14.98
N PHE A 167 -14.74 17.92 15.56
CA PHE A 167 -15.69 16.84 15.29
C PHE A 167 -17.05 17.38 14.83
N TYR A 168 -17.82 16.49 14.19
CA TYR A 168 -19.25 16.67 13.97
C TYR A 168 -20.02 16.03 15.10
N TYR A 169 -21.00 16.74 15.66
CA TYR A 169 -21.83 16.25 16.74
C TYR A 169 -23.27 16.02 16.28
N LEU A 170 -23.99 15.16 17.00
CA LEU A 170 -25.42 14.94 16.89
C LEU A 170 -26.07 15.45 18.19
N PRO A 171 -26.35 16.76 18.30
CA PRO A 171 -26.84 17.37 19.51
C PRO A 171 -28.15 16.71 19.99
N ASN A 172 -28.24 16.45 21.28
CA ASN A 172 -29.39 15.79 21.92
C ASN A 172 -29.58 14.30 21.60
N GLU A 173 -28.63 13.66 20.88
CA GLU A 173 -28.63 12.22 20.63
C GLU A 173 -27.51 11.54 21.41
N ALA A 174 -27.79 10.40 22.03
CA ALA A 174 -26.76 9.52 22.60
C ALA A 174 -26.27 8.54 21.54
N PHE A 175 -25.02 8.14 21.63
CA PHE A 175 -24.47 7.07 20.78
C PHE A 175 -25.11 5.73 21.14
N THR A 176 -25.89 5.16 20.23
CA THR A 176 -26.67 3.93 20.40
C THR A 176 -26.48 3.01 19.21
N PRO A 177 -25.25 2.47 18.99
CA PRO A 177 -24.97 1.63 17.83
C PRO A 177 -25.81 0.35 17.86
N LYS A 178 -25.98 -0.28 16.69
CA LYS A 178 -26.79 -1.50 16.52
C LYS A 178 -26.07 -2.78 16.97
N MET A 179 -25.17 -2.67 17.95
CA MET A 179 -24.50 -3.78 18.62
C MET A 179 -24.42 -3.48 20.11
N ASP A 180 -24.11 -4.50 20.92
CA ASP A 180 -23.90 -4.31 22.36
C ASP A 180 -22.58 -3.56 22.62
N VAL A 181 -22.68 -2.39 23.23
CA VAL A 181 -21.53 -1.56 23.62
C VAL A 181 -21.16 -1.69 25.10
N GLN A 182 -21.71 -2.69 25.80
CA GLN A 182 -21.29 -3.09 27.14
C GLN A 182 -21.18 -1.92 28.15
N GLY A 183 -22.12 -0.99 28.10
CA GLY A 183 -22.15 0.17 28.99
C GLY A 183 -21.32 1.38 28.57
N TYR A 184 -20.73 1.38 27.39
CA TYR A 184 -20.13 2.59 26.83
C TYR A 184 -21.18 3.70 26.65
N VAL A 185 -20.87 4.92 27.08
CA VAL A 185 -21.77 6.06 27.02
C VAL A 185 -21.07 7.24 26.35
N GLU A 186 -21.66 7.75 25.27
CA GLU A 186 -21.23 8.97 24.60
C GLU A 186 -22.44 9.87 24.36
N PHE A 187 -22.40 11.11 24.90
CA PHE A 187 -23.42 12.13 24.71
C PHE A 187 -22.80 13.54 24.70
N PRO A 188 -23.13 14.36 23.69
CA PRO A 188 -23.81 13.99 22.45
C PRO A 188 -22.98 13.03 21.61
N ALA A 189 -23.64 12.24 20.77
CA ALA A 189 -22.94 11.32 19.84
C ALA A 189 -22.12 12.11 18.82
N LYS A 190 -20.97 11.55 18.45
CA LYS A 190 -20.12 12.05 17.36
C LYS A 190 -20.35 11.22 16.10
N VAL A 191 -20.23 11.84 14.94
CA VAL A 191 -20.35 11.19 13.62
C VAL A 191 -19.21 10.19 13.43
N THR A 192 -19.49 8.99 12.88
CA THR A 192 -18.46 7.96 12.62
C THR A 192 -17.55 8.33 11.44
N GLY A 193 -16.36 7.76 11.42
CA GLY A 193 -15.33 8.06 10.41
C GLY A 193 -15.73 7.81 8.95
N ASN A 194 -16.69 6.91 8.71
CA ASN A 194 -17.21 6.59 7.38
C ASN A 194 -18.42 7.43 6.94
N ASP A 195 -18.55 8.65 7.46
CA ASP A 195 -19.64 9.58 7.12
C ASP A 195 -21.06 9.10 7.53
N CYS A 196 -21.14 8.25 8.57
CA CYS A 196 -22.42 7.85 9.13
C CYS A 196 -22.95 8.95 10.08
N PHE A 197 -23.74 9.89 9.53
CA PHE A 197 -24.34 11.03 10.23
C PHE A 197 -25.59 10.64 11.01
N ASN A 198 -25.50 9.55 11.80
CA ASN A 198 -26.55 9.16 12.75
C ASN A 198 -25.94 8.53 14.01
N ALA A 199 -26.69 8.56 15.11
CA ALA A 199 -26.22 8.07 16.41
C ALA A 199 -26.25 6.54 16.57
N SER A 200 -26.77 5.81 15.57
CA SER A 200 -26.98 4.36 15.61
C SER A 200 -26.27 3.63 14.46
N PRO A 201 -24.91 3.74 14.36
CA PRO A 201 -24.17 3.01 13.34
C PRO A 201 -24.29 1.49 13.52
N THR A 202 -24.02 0.74 12.46
CA THR A 202 -23.98 -0.72 12.45
C THR A 202 -22.57 -1.23 12.74
N GLN A 203 -22.40 -2.54 12.91
CA GLN A 203 -21.10 -3.17 13.03
C GLN A 203 -20.22 -3.01 11.77
N ASN A 204 -20.84 -2.81 10.60
CA ASN A 204 -20.14 -2.59 9.34
C ASN A 204 -19.72 -1.13 9.13
N ASP A 205 -20.21 -0.21 9.96
CA ASP A 205 -19.71 1.16 9.99
C ASP A 205 -18.40 1.23 10.79
N TRP A 206 -17.66 2.33 10.67
CA TRP A 206 -16.42 2.53 11.44
C TRP A 206 -16.74 3.06 12.85
N TYR A 207 -17.60 2.29 13.56
CA TYR A 207 -18.18 2.68 14.84
C TYR A 207 -17.16 3.01 15.94
N GLU A 208 -15.95 2.47 15.82
CA GLU A 208 -14.82 2.71 16.72
C GLU A 208 -14.14 4.07 16.49
N THR A 209 -14.49 4.76 15.40
CA THR A 209 -13.87 6.03 15.00
C THR A 209 -14.87 7.18 14.98
N VAL A 210 -14.34 8.40 15.01
CA VAL A 210 -15.08 9.64 14.83
C VAL A 210 -14.49 10.47 13.70
N LYS A 211 -15.37 11.08 12.89
CA LYS A 211 -14.97 11.89 11.74
C LYS A 211 -14.41 13.23 12.17
N LEU A 212 -13.28 13.62 11.57
CA LEU A 212 -12.67 14.93 11.73
C LEU A 212 -13.37 15.97 10.83
N ASN A 213 -13.58 17.16 11.39
CA ASN A 213 -14.24 18.27 10.72
C ASN A 213 -13.22 19.23 10.11
N TYR A 214 -13.15 19.23 8.79
CA TYR A 214 -12.30 20.14 8.01
C TYR A 214 -13.03 21.41 7.53
N GLY A 215 -14.14 21.80 8.16
CA GLY A 215 -14.89 23.00 7.77
C GLY A 215 -15.85 22.77 6.60
N VAL A 216 -16.30 21.53 6.38
CA VAL A 216 -17.34 21.20 5.39
C VAL A 216 -18.63 20.86 6.11
N ASN A 217 -19.70 21.61 5.87
CA ASN A 217 -21.02 21.32 6.46
C ASN A 217 -21.76 20.29 5.61
N TYR A 218 -21.57 19.01 5.91
CA TYR A 218 -22.23 17.89 5.19
C TYR A 218 -23.75 17.88 5.36
N MET A 219 -24.27 18.45 6.46
CA MET A 219 -25.70 18.46 6.75
C MET A 219 -26.45 19.57 6.01
N GLU A 220 -25.74 20.56 5.47
CA GLU A 220 -26.30 21.69 4.72
C GLU A 220 -25.65 21.82 3.33
N GLY A 221 -25.73 20.78 2.53
CA GLY A 221 -25.33 20.80 1.13
C GLY A 221 -23.82 20.91 0.88
N HIS A 222 -23.00 20.38 1.78
CA HIS A 222 -21.52 20.32 1.68
C HIS A 222 -20.88 21.72 1.57
N GLN A 223 -21.45 22.71 2.27
CA GLN A 223 -20.91 24.07 2.23
C GLN A 223 -19.52 24.12 2.86
N LYS A 224 -18.55 24.65 2.12
CA LYS A 224 -17.18 24.83 2.57
C LYS A 224 -17.03 26.13 3.35
N GLN A 225 -16.49 26.09 4.56
CA GLN A 225 -16.22 27.22 5.43
C GLN A 225 -14.75 27.21 5.87
N PHE A 226 -13.88 27.76 5.06
CA PHE A 226 -12.43 27.76 5.24
C PHE A 226 -11.84 29.11 5.65
N ASN A 227 -12.70 30.11 5.95
CA ASN A 227 -12.31 31.41 6.46
C ASN A 227 -13.20 31.79 7.68
N PRO A 228 -12.64 31.80 8.90
CA PRO A 228 -11.25 31.52 9.25
C PRO A 228 -10.84 30.07 8.92
N ILE A 229 -9.52 29.83 8.84
CA ILE A 229 -8.99 28.47 8.64
C ILE A 229 -9.49 27.56 9.77
N PRO A 230 -10.08 26.39 9.46
CA PRO A 230 -10.54 25.46 10.48
C PRO A 230 -9.44 25.04 11.46
N ASP A 231 -9.77 24.89 12.73
CA ASP A 231 -8.81 24.48 13.76
C ASP A 231 -8.16 23.12 13.47
N THR A 232 -8.94 22.19 12.92
CA THR A 232 -8.45 20.88 12.46
C THR A 232 -7.31 20.99 11.46
N TRP A 233 -7.36 21.97 10.53
CA TRP A 233 -6.27 22.15 9.55
C TRP A 233 -4.95 22.48 10.23
N ILE A 234 -4.99 23.37 11.23
CA ILE A 234 -3.80 23.80 11.96
C ILE A 234 -3.22 22.63 12.73
N LYS A 235 -4.04 21.90 13.48
CA LYS A 235 -3.62 20.74 14.26
C LYS A 235 -3.03 19.64 13.37
N MET A 236 -3.72 19.28 12.28
CA MET A 236 -3.27 18.21 11.38
C MET A 236 -1.98 18.58 10.61
N ARG A 237 -1.79 19.86 10.24
CA ARG A 237 -0.51 20.34 9.70
C ARG A 237 0.60 20.21 10.73
N ASP A 238 0.35 20.57 12.00
CA ASP A 238 1.35 20.53 13.06
C ASP A 238 1.75 19.09 13.40
N ILE A 239 0.81 18.14 13.33
CA ILE A 239 1.06 16.70 13.40
C ILE A 239 1.97 16.24 12.25
N LEU A 240 1.68 16.63 11.00
CA LEU A 240 2.55 16.32 9.87
C LEU A 240 3.96 16.88 10.06
N LEU A 241 4.10 18.10 10.55
CA LEU A 241 5.40 18.71 10.85
C LEU A 241 6.13 18.00 11.99
N PHE A 242 5.40 17.54 13.02
CA PHE A 242 5.96 16.76 14.12
C PHE A 242 6.61 15.46 13.60
N TRP A 243 5.87 14.68 12.82
CA TRP A 243 6.39 13.42 12.26
C TRP A 243 7.49 13.65 11.23
N ALA A 244 7.37 14.67 10.38
CA ALA A 244 8.44 15.05 9.46
C ALA A 244 9.75 15.41 10.19
N SER A 245 9.66 15.95 11.42
CA SER A 245 10.83 16.23 12.26
C SER A 245 11.53 14.99 12.80
N LYS A 246 10.91 13.81 12.71
CA LYS A 246 11.46 12.52 13.14
C LYS A 246 12.30 11.82 12.05
N ASP A 247 12.69 12.56 11.03
CA ASP A 247 13.55 12.08 9.93
C ASP A 247 12.91 10.97 9.07
N ILE A 248 11.59 10.97 8.96
CA ILE A 248 10.89 10.09 8.01
C ILE A 248 10.96 10.68 6.60
N ASP A 249 10.83 9.82 5.57
CA ASP A 249 10.95 10.21 4.16
C ASP A 249 9.60 10.38 3.44
N GLY A 250 8.50 9.94 4.05
CA GLY A 250 7.20 10.07 3.42
C GLY A 250 6.02 9.70 4.29
N PHE A 251 4.85 10.12 3.81
CA PHE A 251 3.55 9.77 4.37
C PHE A 251 2.69 9.00 3.36
N ARG A 252 2.06 7.93 3.81
CA ARG A 252 0.87 7.38 3.15
C ARG A 252 -0.35 7.98 3.86
N CYS A 253 -1.16 8.71 3.11
CA CYS A 253 -2.32 9.42 3.65
C CYS A 253 -3.58 8.57 3.45
N ASP A 254 -4.11 8.07 4.57
CA ASP A 254 -5.29 7.23 4.64
C ASP A 254 -6.54 7.98 4.19
N MET A 255 -7.40 7.34 3.38
CA MET A 255 -8.67 7.89 2.93
C MET A 255 -8.61 9.38 2.54
N ALA A 256 -7.56 9.77 1.82
CA ALA A 256 -7.27 11.18 1.52
C ALA A 256 -8.40 11.89 0.77
N GLU A 257 -9.19 11.16 -0.04
CA GLU A 257 -10.32 11.73 -0.78
C GLU A 257 -11.51 12.14 0.11
N MET A 258 -11.60 11.64 1.34
CA MET A 258 -12.61 12.05 2.32
C MET A 258 -12.27 13.37 3.02
N VAL A 259 -11.10 13.95 2.72
CA VAL A 259 -10.60 15.22 3.26
C VAL A 259 -10.51 16.24 2.11
N PRO A 260 -10.95 17.50 2.33
CA PRO A 260 -10.97 18.50 1.27
C PRO A 260 -9.60 18.70 0.62
N VAL A 261 -9.57 18.72 -0.72
CA VAL A 261 -8.33 18.92 -1.49
C VAL A 261 -7.62 20.22 -1.16
N GLU A 262 -8.38 21.24 -0.75
CA GLU A 262 -7.86 22.55 -0.33
C GLU A 262 -6.98 22.44 0.93
N PHE A 263 -7.35 21.58 1.89
CA PHE A 263 -6.52 21.29 3.04
C PHE A 263 -5.18 20.69 2.60
N TRP A 264 -5.22 19.71 1.71
CA TRP A 264 -4.00 19.04 1.23
C TRP A 264 -3.05 20.01 0.55
N GLY A 265 -3.55 20.82 -0.39
CA GLY A 265 -2.73 21.83 -1.06
C GLY A 265 -2.10 22.83 -0.10
N TRP A 266 -2.84 23.22 0.94
CA TRP A 266 -2.37 24.12 1.99
C TRP A 266 -1.35 23.46 2.92
N ALA A 267 -1.63 22.27 3.42
CA ALA A 267 -0.78 21.58 4.41
C ALA A 267 0.52 21.06 3.77
N ILE A 268 0.42 20.33 2.64
CA ILE A 268 1.59 19.75 1.94
C ILE A 268 2.57 20.85 1.52
N SER A 269 2.06 21.99 1.03
CA SER A 269 2.92 23.11 0.67
C SER A 269 3.76 23.63 1.84
N GLN A 270 3.18 23.68 3.06
CA GLN A 270 3.89 24.13 4.26
C GLN A 270 4.90 23.09 4.76
N VAL A 271 4.52 21.80 4.73
CA VAL A 271 5.44 20.72 5.12
C VAL A 271 6.63 20.68 4.16
N LYS A 272 6.40 20.70 2.84
CA LYS A 272 7.47 20.68 1.83
C LYS A 272 8.34 21.94 1.83
N ALA A 273 7.83 23.07 2.29
CA ALA A 273 8.64 24.27 2.48
C ALA A 273 9.75 24.08 3.54
N LYS A 274 9.52 23.18 4.52
CA LYS A 274 10.49 22.86 5.58
C LYS A 274 11.23 21.54 5.31
N TYR A 275 10.55 20.56 4.69
CA TYR A 275 11.06 19.23 4.38
C TYR A 275 10.81 18.92 2.89
N PRO A 276 11.62 19.48 1.96
CA PRO A 276 11.33 19.47 0.52
C PRO A 276 11.34 18.08 -0.12
N ASP A 277 12.08 17.14 0.46
CA ASP A 277 12.26 15.79 -0.10
C ASP A 277 11.20 14.77 0.39
N ILE A 278 10.33 15.17 1.34
CA ILE A 278 9.32 14.29 1.87
C ILE A 278 8.24 14.01 0.82
N ILE A 279 7.89 12.73 0.65
CA ILE A 279 6.87 12.32 -0.32
C ILE A 279 5.50 12.13 0.33
N PHE A 280 4.45 12.41 -0.44
CA PHE A 280 3.06 12.20 -0.03
C PHE A 280 2.38 11.25 -1.01
N ILE A 281 1.87 10.14 -0.50
CA ILE A 281 1.14 9.11 -1.25
C ILE A 281 -0.29 9.11 -0.73
N ALA A 282 -1.28 9.32 -1.61
CA ALA A 282 -2.69 9.37 -1.22
C ALA A 282 -3.45 8.11 -1.59
N GLU A 283 -4.32 7.71 -0.69
CA GLU A 283 -5.40 6.79 -0.98
C GLU A 283 -6.59 7.57 -1.53
N VAL A 284 -6.79 7.48 -2.87
CA VAL A 284 -7.88 8.10 -3.61
C VAL A 284 -8.46 7.04 -4.54
N TYR A 285 -9.76 6.80 -4.48
CA TYR A 285 -10.44 5.73 -5.24
C TYR A 285 -11.33 6.26 -6.36
N ASN A 286 -11.63 7.56 -6.38
CA ASN A 286 -12.40 8.16 -7.46
C ASN A 286 -11.50 8.62 -8.61
N PRO A 287 -11.50 7.95 -9.79
CA PRO A 287 -10.64 8.33 -10.91
C PRO A 287 -10.88 9.75 -11.43
N SER A 288 -12.08 10.30 -11.25
CA SER A 288 -12.39 11.68 -11.66
C SER A 288 -11.65 12.73 -10.83
N GLU A 289 -11.21 12.36 -9.61
CA GLU A 289 -10.51 13.23 -8.67
C GLU A 289 -8.97 13.09 -8.74
N TYR A 290 -8.42 12.10 -9.42
CA TYR A 290 -6.96 11.87 -9.44
C TYR A 290 -6.17 13.13 -9.79
N ARG A 291 -6.53 13.81 -10.87
CA ARG A 291 -5.85 15.04 -11.29
C ARG A 291 -6.00 16.18 -10.27
N ASN A 292 -7.14 16.25 -9.60
CA ASN A 292 -7.40 17.24 -8.56
C ASN A 292 -6.45 17.06 -7.37
N TYR A 293 -6.31 15.82 -6.89
CA TYR A 293 -5.42 15.52 -5.75
C TYR A 293 -3.94 15.65 -6.12
N ILE A 294 -3.54 15.33 -7.35
CA ILE A 294 -2.18 15.55 -7.83
C ILE A 294 -1.90 17.06 -7.97
N CYS A 295 -2.74 17.80 -8.72
CA CYS A 295 -2.45 19.19 -9.09
C CYS A 295 -2.73 20.17 -7.96
N ASN A 296 -3.92 20.09 -7.35
CA ASN A 296 -4.38 21.01 -6.31
C ASN A 296 -4.01 20.49 -4.91
N GLY A 297 -4.16 19.20 -4.66
CA GLY A 297 -3.78 18.53 -3.40
C GLY A 297 -2.27 18.43 -3.19
N LYS A 298 -1.46 18.52 -4.27
CA LYS A 298 0.02 18.44 -4.24
C LYS A 298 0.60 17.09 -3.83
N PHE A 299 -0.16 16.02 -3.98
CA PHE A 299 0.37 14.67 -3.78
C PHE A 299 1.38 14.30 -4.85
N ASP A 300 2.41 13.56 -4.47
CA ASP A 300 3.42 13.05 -5.39
C ASP A 300 2.90 11.82 -6.12
N TYR A 301 2.15 10.96 -5.40
CA TYR A 301 1.58 9.71 -5.92
C TYR A 301 0.20 9.44 -5.34
N LEU A 302 -0.62 8.74 -6.12
CA LEU A 302 -1.91 8.18 -5.70
C LEU A 302 -1.91 6.66 -5.87
N TYR A 303 -2.76 5.95 -5.15
CA TYR A 303 -3.01 4.53 -5.40
C TYR A 303 -3.68 4.31 -6.76
N ASP A 304 -3.17 3.36 -7.54
CA ASP A 304 -3.86 2.85 -8.73
C ASP A 304 -4.76 1.65 -8.36
N LYS A 305 -5.71 1.89 -7.44
CA LYS A 305 -6.62 0.85 -6.93
C LYS A 305 -7.69 0.48 -7.95
N VAL A 306 -8.47 1.45 -8.38
CA VAL A 306 -9.64 1.24 -9.26
C VAL A 306 -9.24 0.99 -10.71
N GLY A 307 -8.05 1.44 -11.11
CA GLY A 307 -7.47 1.19 -12.43
C GLY A 307 -6.69 -0.13 -12.48
N MET A 308 -5.38 -0.03 -12.29
CA MET A 308 -4.44 -1.13 -12.54
C MET A 308 -4.60 -2.30 -11.56
N TYR A 309 -4.78 -2.03 -10.25
CA TYR A 309 -4.96 -3.12 -9.27
C TYR A 309 -6.17 -4.00 -9.61
N GLU A 310 -7.35 -3.38 -9.78
CA GLU A 310 -8.57 -4.14 -10.07
C GLU A 310 -8.49 -4.85 -11.43
N MET A 311 -7.85 -4.22 -12.42
CA MET A 311 -7.62 -4.84 -13.72
C MET A 311 -6.71 -6.05 -13.58
N LEU A 312 -5.54 -5.93 -12.97
CA LEU A 312 -4.60 -7.04 -12.80
C LEU A 312 -5.19 -8.18 -11.95
N ARG A 313 -5.99 -7.84 -10.94
CA ARG A 313 -6.75 -8.83 -10.16
C ARG A 313 -7.72 -9.60 -11.05
N ASN A 314 -8.51 -8.90 -11.87
CA ASN A 314 -9.51 -9.52 -12.73
C ASN A 314 -8.90 -10.39 -13.84
N VAL A 315 -7.81 -9.96 -14.47
CA VAL A 315 -7.13 -10.77 -15.50
C VAL A 315 -6.44 -11.99 -14.87
N THR A 316 -5.81 -11.86 -13.71
CA THR A 316 -5.22 -12.99 -12.99
C THR A 316 -6.27 -14.01 -12.55
N SER A 317 -7.46 -13.54 -12.15
CA SER A 317 -8.61 -14.41 -11.82
C SER A 317 -9.42 -14.86 -13.05
N ARG A 318 -8.96 -14.54 -14.27
CA ARG A 318 -9.57 -14.90 -15.57
C ARG A 318 -11.01 -14.37 -15.76
N ASN A 319 -11.33 -13.27 -15.08
CA ASN A 319 -12.62 -12.60 -15.21
C ASN A 319 -12.67 -11.65 -16.42
N PHE A 320 -11.53 -11.09 -16.81
CA PHE A 320 -11.39 -10.16 -17.93
C PHE A 320 -10.29 -10.62 -18.89
N PRO A 321 -10.40 -10.30 -20.20
CA PRO A 321 -9.32 -10.53 -21.14
C PRO A 321 -8.12 -9.62 -20.85
N VAL A 322 -6.93 -10.14 -21.05
CA VAL A 322 -5.67 -9.49 -20.69
C VAL A 322 -5.46 -8.16 -21.45
N ARG A 323 -5.99 -8.03 -22.67
CA ARG A 323 -5.96 -6.77 -23.43
C ARG A 323 -6.59 -5.57 -22.72
N GLU A 324 -7.45 -5.78 -21.70
CA GLU A 324 -8.03 -4.69 -20.92
C GLU A 324 -6.99 -3.94 -20.06
N ILE A 325 -5.81 -4.52 -19.87
CA ILE A 325 -4.67 -3.81 -19.27
C ILE A 325 -4.35 -2.54 -20.08
N THR A 326 -4.43 -2.61 -21.42
CA THR A 326 -4.25 -1.45 -22.30
C THR A 326 -5.24 -0.35 -22.00
N ASN A 327 -6.52 -0.67 -21.86
CA ASN A 327 -7.58 0.30 -21.55
C ASN A 327 -7.33 0.94 -20.16
N SER A 328 -6.87 0.16 -19.18
CA SER A 328 -6.60 0.62 -17.83
C SER A 328 -5.53 1.73 -17.81
N TRP A 329 -4.34 1.50 -18.36
CA TRP A 329 -3.29 2.52 -18.33
C TRP A 329 -3.59 3.72 -19.24
N GLN A 330 -4.27 3.52 -20.38
CA GLN A 330 -4.64 4.61 -21.28
C GLN A 330 -5.66 5.56 -20.64
N SER A 331 -6.56 5.05 -19.81
CA SER A 331 -7.57 5.87 -19.12
C SER A 331 -6.97 6.92 -18.19
N LEU A 332 -5.76 6.73 -17.71
CA LEU A 332 -5.04 7.68 -16.85
C LEU A 332 -4.59 8.95 -17.61
N GLY A 333 -4.43 8.86 -18.94
CA GLY A 333 -4.24 10.00 -19.82
C GLY A 333 -3.04 10.89 -19.46
N GLY A 334 -1.88 10.32 -19.12
CA GLY A 334 -0.62 11.02 -18.86
C GLY A 334 -0.27 11.23 -17.37
N ILE A 335 -1.05 10.68 -16.44
CA ILE A 335 -0.69 10.64 -15.00
C ILE A 335 -0.22 9.27 -14.54
N GLU A 336 -0.06 8.32 -15.44
CA GLU A 336 0.30 6.93 -15.14
C GLU A 336 1.59 6.79 -14.31
N ASN A 337 2.52 7.74 -14.45
CA ASN A 337 3.78 7.74 -13.71
C ASN A 337 3.63 8.26 -12.25
N GLN A 338 2.45 8.79 -11.90
CA GLN A 338 2.12 9.24 -10.54
C GLN A 338 1.18 8.26 -9.81
N MET A 339 0.88 7.11 -10.43
CA MET A 339 -0.05 6.12 -9.88
C MET A 339 0.73 4.94 -9.30
N LEU A 340 0.73 4.80 -7.96
CA LEU A 340 1.39 3.69 -7.25
C LEU A 340 0.71 2.36 -7.58
N ASN A 341 1.45 1.46 -8.19
CA ASN A 341 0.97 0.12 -8.55
C ASN A 341 1.22 -0.90 -7.44
N PHE A 342 0.30 -1.83 -7.25
CA PHE A 342 0.41 -2.92 -6.28
C PHE A 342 -0.55 -4.06 -6.62
N LEU A 343 -0.34 -5.24 -6.03
CA LEU A 343 -1.27 -6.38 -6.10
C LEU A 343 -1.81 -6.81 -4.74
N GLU A 344 -1.14 -6.41 -3.66
CA GLU A 344 -1.57 -6.62 -2.29
C GLU A 344 -1.31 -5.35 -1.46
N ASN A 345 -2.14 -5.14 -0.46
CA ASN A 345 -1.92 -4.27 0.68
C ASN A 345 -2.67 -4.85 1.90
N HIS A 346 -2.73 -4.10 2.99
CA HIS A 346 -3.37 -4.54 4.23
C HIS A 346 -4.91 -4.59 4.17
N ASP A 347 -5.53 -3.93 3.17
CA ASP A 347 -6.99 -3.91 2.97
C ASP A 347 -7.46 -4.94 1.93
N GLU A 348 -6.57 -5.41 1.08
CA GLU A 348 -6.91 -6.29 -0.04
C GLU A 348 -6.64 -7.76 0.29
N GLN A 349 -7.38 -8.65 -0.35
CA GLN A 349 -7.18 -10.08 -0.22
C GLN A 349 -5.82 -10.49 -0.79
N ARG A 350 -5.15 -11.41 -0.10
CA ARG A 350 -3.88 -11.98 -0.55
C ARG A 350 -4.03 -12.70 -1.88
N ILE A 351 -3.02 -12.59 -2.73
CA ILE A 351 -2.99 -13.29 -4.04
C ILE A 351 -3.13 -14.80 -3.82
N GLY A 352 -2.44 -15.36 -2.83
CA GLY A 352 -2.48 -16.78 -2.50
C GLY A 352 -3.80 -17.26 -1.90
N SER A 353 -4.74 -16.37 -1.58
CA SER A 353 -6.04 -16.75 -1.00
C SER A 353 -6.97 -17.38 -2.02
N GLY A 354 -7.90 -18.22 -1.53
CA GLY A 354 -9.00 -18.74 -2.35
C GLY A 354 -9.99 -17.67 -2.85
N PHE A 355 -9.88 -16.45 -2.34
CA PHE A 355 -10.69 -15.29 -2.75
C PHE A 355 -10.05 -14.46 -3.87
N PHE A 356 -8.81 -14.77 -4.26
CA PHE A 356 -8.14 -14.11 -5.38
C PHE A 356 -7.71 -15.19 -6.40
N SER A 357 -6.44 -15.66 -6.39
CA SER A 357 -5.95 -16.62 -7.37
C SER A 357 -5.71 -18.03 -6.82
N GLY A 358 -5.69 -18.18 -5.50
CA GLY A 358 -5.43 -19.45 -4.82
C GLY A 358 -3.94 -19.85 -4.77
N ASN A 359 -3.06 -19.18 -5.51
CA ASN A 359 -1.62 -19.41 -5.48
C ASN A 359 -0.86 -18.15 -5.86
N GLY A 360 0.13 -17.74 -5.04
CA GLY A 360 0.95 -16.56 -5.28
C GLY A 360 1.74 -16.57 -6.59
N MET A 361 2.09 -17.76 -7.11
CA MET A 361 2.81 -17.93 -8.38
C MET A 361 1.96 -17.52 -9.60
N TYR A 362 0.63 -17.60 -9.52
CA TYR A 362 -0.24 -17.27 -10.66
C TYR A 362 -0.27 -15.77 -11.00
N ALA A 363 0.19 -14.93 -10.08
CA ALA A 363 0.29 -13.49 -10.31
C ALA A 363 1.66 -13.02 -10.82
N GLU A 364 2.59 -13.93 -11.17
CA GLU A 364 3.89 -13.52 -11.72
C GLU A 364 3.75 -12.56 -12.92
N PRO A 365 2.95 -12.86 -13.98
CA PRO A 365 2.80 -11.93 -15.10
C PRO A 365 2.16 -10.59 -14.70
N ALA A 366 1.18 -10.61 -13.81
CA ALA A 366 0.54 -9.39 -13.28
C ALA A 366 1.54 -8.53 -12.48
N MET A 367 2.41 -9.17 -11.70
CA MET A 367 3.44 -8.44 -10.95
C MET A 367 4.50 -7.83 -11.87
N ILE A 368 4.85 -8.49 -12.99
CA ILE A 368 5.73 -7.92 -14.02
C ILE A 368 5.08 -6.65 -14.59
N VAL A 369 3.79 -6.69 -14.95
CA VAL A 369 3.06 -5.49 -15.43
C VAL A 369 3.11 -4.38 -14.38
N ALA A 370 2.68 -4.65 -13.15
CA ALA A 370 2.65 -3.67 -12.06
C ALA A 370 4.03 -3.01 -11.82
N ALA A 371 5.09 -3.81 -11.93
CA ALA A 371 6.45 -3.34 -11.66
C ALA A 371 7.10 -2.62 -12.84
N THR A 372 6.72 -2.89 -14.11
CA THR A 372 7.56 -2.48 -15.24
C THR A 372 6.83 -1.74 -16.37
N LEU A 373 5.48 -1.74 -16.38
CA LEU A 373 4.71 -1.11 -17.47
C LEU A 373 4.91 0.42 -17.51
N THR A 374 4.96 1.07 -16.35
CA THR A 374 5.11 2.52 -16.21
C THR A 374 6.38 2.88 -15.41
N GLN A 375 6.69 4.18 -15.29
CA GLN A 375 7.75 4.67 -14.42
C GLN A 375 7.29 4.88 -12.96
N ALA A 376 6.02 4.65 -12.68
CA ALA A 376 5.43 4.80 -11.36
C ALA A 376 6.07 3.88 -10.32
N PRO A 377 6.05 4.23 -9.03
CA PRO A 377 6.48 3.33 -7.97
C PRO A 377 5.61 2.07 -7.92
N VAL A 378 6.17 1.01 -7.36
CA VAL A 378 5.47 -0.24 -7.11
C VAL A 378 5.59 -0.61 -5.64
N MET A 379 4.54 -1.21 -5.10
CA MET A 379 4.50 -1.68 -3.71
C MET A 379 4.24 -3.18 -3.65
N ILE A 380 4.88 -3.85 -2.70
CA ILE A 380 4.55 -5.21 -2.26
C ILE A 380 4.24 -5.19 -0.77
N TYR A 381 3.33 -6.06 -0.35
CA TYR A 381 2.96 -6.23 1.05
C TYR A 381 3.71 -7.41 1.68
N SER A 382 4.21 -7.24 2.91
CA SER A 382 4.98 -8.26 3.63
C SER A 382 4.28 -9.62 3.64
N GLY A 383 4.96 -10.64 3.16
CA GLY A 383 4.40 -11.97 2.93
C GLY A 383 3.97 -12.25 1.49
N GLN A 384 3.74 -11.24 0.66
CA GLN A 384 3.39 -11.42 -0.76
C GLN A 384 4.45 -12.22 -1.50
N GLU A 385 5.71 -11.88 -1.27
CA GLU A 385 6.88 -12.57 -1.84
C GLU A 385 7.13 -13.97 -1.24
N LEU A 386 6.37 -14.31 -0.20
CA LEU A 386 6.42 -15.59 0.50
C LEU A 386 5.19 -16.47 0.21
N GLY A 387 4.26 -16.00 -0.62
CA GLY A 387 3.02 -16.69 -0.95
C GLY A 387 2.01 -16.74 0.20
N GLU A 388 2.00 -15.70 1.06
CA GLU A 388 1.01 -15.61 2.16
C GLU A 388 -0.42 -15.70 1.63
N GLN A 389 -1.24 -16.51 2.30
CA GLN A 389 -2.60 -16.79 1.83
C GLN A 389 -3.68 -15.95 2.54
N GLY A 390 -3.44 -15.50 3.77
CA GLY A 390 -4.45 -14.81 4.56
C GLY A 390 -5.70 -15.66 4.79
N MET A 391 -5.51 -16.96 4.98
CA MET A 391 -6.59 -17.94 5.12
C MET A 391 -6.74 -18.46 6.54
N ASP A 392 -6.26 -17.69 7.52
CA ASP A 392 -6.41 -18.00 8.93
C ASP A 392 -7.74 -17.47 9.50
N SER A 393 -8.28 -18.12 10.52
CA SER A 393 -9.46 -17.65 11.25
C SER A 393 -8.99 -16.89 12.50
N GLU A 394 -8.68 -15.61 12.32
CA GLU A 394 -7.89 -14.83 13.26
C GLU A 394 -8.68 -14.29 14.46
N GLY A 395 -9.82 -13.70 14.22
CA GLY A 395 -10.63 -13.13 15.30
C GLY A 395 -11.69 -12.18 14.74
N PHE A 396 -11.40 -10.90 14.72
CA PHE A 396 -12.39 -9.89 14.34
C PHE A 396 -12.85 -10.02 12.88
N SER A 397 -11.93 -10.19 11.94
CA SER A 397 -12.25 -10.27 10.50
C SER A 397 -12.78 -11.64 10.07
N GLY A 398 -12.45 -12.70 10.79
CA GLY A 398 -12.74 -14.06 10.37
C GLY A 398 -11.93 -14.48 9.15
N LEU A 399 -12.45 -15.46 8.40
CA LEU A 399 -11.81 -16.01 7.21
C LEU A 399 -12.27 -15.24 5.96
N ASP A 400 -11.50 -14.27 5.50
CA ASP A 400 -11.86 -13.42 4.37
C ASP A 400 -10.76 -13.25 3.29
N GLY A 401 -9.63 -13.96 3.45
CA GLY A 401 -8.51 -13.89 2.51
C GLY A 401 -7.55 -12.73 2.76
N ARG A 402 -7.71 -12.01 3.87
CA ARG A 402 -6.83 -10.94 4.32
C ARG A 402 -5.97 -11.42 5.49
N THR A 403 -4.84 -10.78 5.69
CA THR A 403 -4.09 -10.89 6.95
C THR A 403 -4.61 -9.81 7.89
N THR A 404 -4.96 -10.18 9.11
CA THR A 404 -5.60 -9.27 10.08
C THR A 404 -4.78 -8.01 10.37
N ILE A 405 -5.47 -6.88 10.53
CA ILE A 405 -4.92 -5.64 11.07
C ILE A 405 -5.54 -5.29 12.45
N PHE A 406 -6.37 -6.19 13.01
CA PHE A 406 -7.14 -5.95 14.24
C PHE A 406 -6.74 -6.87 15.40
N ASP A 407 -5.99 -7.92 15.11
CA ASP A 407 -5.70 -8.96 16.08
C ASP A 407 -4.19 -9.13 16.30
N TYR A 408 -3.81 -9.67 17.47
CA TYR A 408 -2.47 -10.20 17.71
C TYR A 408 -2.37 -11.56 17.03
N TRP A 409 -1.42 -11.72 16.10
CA TRP A 409 -1.32 -12.91 15.29
C TRP A 409 0.12 -13.22 14.85
N GLY A 410 0.47 -14.48 14.73
CA GLY A 410 1.73 -14.92 14.16
C GLY A 410 1.52 -15.44 12.73
N VAL A 411 2.04 -14.73 11.74
CA VAL A 411 1.91 -15.10 10.32
C VAL A 411 2.93 -16.15 9.95
N ASN A 412 2.46 -17.36 9.61
CA ASN A 412 3.30 -18.53 9.42
C ASN A 412 4.34 -18.38 8.30
N SER A 413 3.99 -17.76 7.18
CA SER A 413 4.91 -17.51 6.06
C SER A 413 6.06 -16.59 6.48
N ILE A 414 5.76 -15.51 7.23
CA ILE A 414 6.75 -14.57 7.76
C ILE A 414 7.65 -15.27 8.80
N GLN A 415 7.06 -16.05 9.72
CA GLN A 415 7.81 -16.80 10.73
C GLN A 415 8.76 -17.83 10.08
N SER A 416 8.28 -18.53 9.03
CA SER A 416 9.07 -19.51 8.27
C SER A 416 10.24 -18.86 7.54
N TRP A 417 10.06 -17.69 6.97
CA TRP A 417 11.14 -16.92 6.37
C TRP A 417 12.10 -16.38 7.41
N ALA A 418 11.58 -15.80 8.49
CA ALA A 418 12.39 -15.19 9.54
C ALA A 418 13.22 -16.22 10.32
N ASN A 419 12.76 -17.47 10.45
CA ASN A 419 13.46 -18.57 11.11
C ASN A 419 14.13 -18.14 12.43
N GLY A 420 13.35 -17.57 13.35
CA GLY A 420 13.85 -17.11 14.64
C GLY A 420 14.87 -15.97 14.57
N GLY A 421 14.70 -15.04 13.62
CA GLY A 421 15.54 -13.85 13.44
C GLY A 421 16.76 -14.07 12.55
N LYS A 422 16.93 -15.25 11.93
CA LYS A 422 18.02 -15.53 10.97
C LYS A 422 17.74 -14.97 9.58
N PHE A 423 16.47 -14.85 9.23
CA PHE A 423 16.00 -14.37 7.92
C PHE A 423 16.65 -15.11 6.74
N ASP A 424 16.78 -16.44 6.86
CA ASP A 424 17.42 -17.31 5.88
C ASP A 424 16.41 -18.14 5.04
N GLY A 425 15.12 -17.97 5.30
CA GLY A 425 14.04 -18.66 4.61
C GLY A 425 14.04 -20.18 4.78
N LYS A 426 14.75 -20.70 5.79
CA LYS A 426 14.94 -22.14 5.94
C LYS A 426 13.62 -22.90 6.20
N GLY A 427 12.63 -22.24 6.80
CA GLY A 427 11.30 -22.79 7.05
C GLY A 427 10.37 -22.77 5.84
N LEU A 428 10.71 -22.05 4.76
CA LEU A 428 9.88 -21.96 3.57
C LEU A 428 9.91 -23.26 2.75
N SER A 429 8.78 -23.57 2.09
CA SER A 429 8.70 -24.60 1.05
C SER A 429 9.60 -24.27 -0.15
N LEU A 430 9.83 -25.23 -1.04
CA LEU A 430 10.59 -24.97 -2.27
C LEU A 430 9.87 -23.92 -3.14
N GLU A 431 8.57 -24.07 -3.33
CA GLU A 431 7.71 -23.14 -4.10
C GLU A 431 7.80 -21.70 -3.57
N HIS A 432 7.68 -21.50 -2.26
CA HIS A 432 7.78 -20.17 -1.64
C HIS A 432 9.19 -19.57 -1.76
N LYS A 433 10.23 -20.40 -1.76
CA LYS A 433 11.61 -19.95 -2.04
C LYS A 433 11.76 -19.49 -3.51
N GLU A 434 11.20 -20.24 -4.45
CA GLU A 434 11.21 -19.89 -5.87
C GLU A 434 10.43 -18.58 -6.11
N LEU A 435 9.25 -18.42 -5.48
CA LEU A 435 8.49 -17.17 -5.55
C LEU A 435 9.30 -15.99 -5.01
N ARG A 436 9.95 -16.14 -3.85
CA ARG A 436 10.80 -15.07 -3.31
C ARG A 436 11.98 -14.73 -4.24
N VAL A 437 12.58 -15.71 -4.88
CA VAL A 437 13.65 -15.50 -5.86
C VAL A 437 13.12 -14.74 -7.09
N PHE A 438 11.91 -15.06 -7.56
CA PHE A 438 11.25 -14.31 -8.62
C PHE A 438 11.07 -12.82 -8.23
N TYR A 439 10.49 -12.54 -7.06
CA TYR A 439 10.34 -11.17 -6.58
C TYR A 439 11.67 -10.44 -6.46
N GLN A 440 12.70 -11.12 -5.93
CA GLN A 440 14.04 -10.54 -5.81
C GLN A 440 14.61 -10.15 -7.17
N LYS A 441 14.51 -11.01 -8.17
CA LYS A 441 14.97 -10.71 -9.54
C LYS A 441 14.15 -9.57 -10.13
N LEU A 442 12.82 -9.67 -10.13
CA LEU A 442 11.92 -8.68 -10.72
C LEU A 442 12.13 -7.28 -10.14
N LEU A 443 12.13 -7.14 -8.81
CA LEU A 443 12.23 -5.83 -8.18
C LEU A 443 13.62 -5.21 -8.35
N ASN A 444 14.70 -6.03 -8.40
CA ASN A 444 16.03 -5.52 -8.75
C ASN A 444 16.09 -5.06 -10.21
N ILE A 445 15.54 -5.81 -11.16
CA ILE A 445 15.40 -5.39 -12.57
C ILE A 445 14.62 -4.07 -12.63
N THR A 446 13.54 -3.96 -11.90
CA THR A 446 12.66 -2.78 -11.88
C THR A 446 13.40 -1.48 -11.52
N ILE A 447 14.37 -1.53 -10.60
CA ILE A 447 15.10 -0.33 -10.15
C ILE A 447 16.44 -0.11 -10.87
N THR A 448 16.93 -1.10 -11.60
CA THR A 448 18.26 -1.03 -12.26
C THR A 448 18.20 -0.77 -13.76
N GLU A 449 17.17 -1.30 -14.45
CA GLU A 449 17.05 -1.12 -15.89
C GLU A 449 16.49 0.27 -16.24
N LYS A 450 17.30 1.05 -16.96
CA LYS A 450 16.93 2.43 -17.35
C LYS A 450 15.70 2.47 -18.26
N ALA A 451 15.54 1.48 -19.10
CA ALA A 451 14.36 1.34 -19.94
C ALA A 451 13.06 1.29 -19.10
N ILE A 452 13.10 0.76 -17.88
CA ILE A 452 11.95 0.73 -16.96
C ILE A 452 11.83 2.06 -16.18
N THR A 453 12.95 2.56 -15.64
CA THR A 453 12.92 3.70 -14.72
C THR A 453 12.76 5.06 -15.43
N GLU A 454 13.23 5.17 -16.68
CA GLU A 454 13.30 6.44 -17.42
C GLU A 454 12.79 6.31 -18.87
N GLY A 455 12.55 5.08 -19.36
CA GLY A 455 12.28 4.79 -20.75
C GLY A 455 10.84 4.99 -21.19
N LEU A 456 10.65 5.03 -22.51
CA LEU A 456 9.36 5.00 -23.16
C LEU A 456 8.77 3.57 -23.14
N MET A 457 7.46 3.47 -23.15
CA MET A 457 6.71 2.23 -23.26
C MET A 457 5.96 2.22 -24.59
N TYR A 458 5.91 1.06 -25.25
CA TYR A 458 5.06 0.83 -26.42
C TYR A 458 4.33 -0.50 -26.25
N ASP A 459 3.00 -0.40 -26.23
CA ASP A 459 2.08 -1.53 -26.10
C ASP A 459 1.95 -2.27 -27.45
N LEU A 460 2.10 -3.58 -27.46
CA LEU A 460 2.05 -4.43 -28.66
C LEU A 460 0.70 -5.14 -28.84
N GLU A 461 -0.26 -4.96 -27.92
CA GLU A 461 -1.55 -5.64 -27.97
C GLU A 461 -2.31 -5.37 -29.27
N PHE A 462 -2.42 -4.10 -29.66
CA PHE A 462 -3.16 -3.72 -30.86
C PHE A 462 -2.58 -4.37 -32.13
N ALA A 463 -1.23 -4.43 -32.22
CA ALA A 463 -0.54 -5.03 -33.37
C ALA A 463 -0.71 -6.55 -33.45
N ASN A 464 -1.09 -7.19 -32.35
CA ASN A 464 -1.25 -8.64 -32.24
C ASN A 464 -2.72 -9.08 -32.08
N PHE A 465 -3.67 -8.15 -32.18
CA PHE A 465 -5.09 -8.44 -31.98
C PHE A 465 -5.64 -9.51 -32.94
N ASP A 466 -5.27 -9.45 -34.21
CA ASP A 466 -5.66 -10.42 -35.25
C ASP A 466 -4.60 -11.50 -35.49
N ASN A 467 -3.58 -11.61 -34.65
CA ASN A 467 -2.51 -12.59 -34.76
C ASN A 467 -2.97 -13.95 -34.22
N PRO A 468 -3.10 -15.02 -35.06
CA PRO A 468 -3.62 -16.30 -34.60
C PRO A 468 -2.68 -17.06 -33.65
N LYS A 469 -1.44 -16.57 -33.48
CA LYS A 469 -0.41 -17.11 -32.59
C LYS A 469 -0.15 -16.25 -31.37
N PHE A 470 -0.99 -15.23 -31.15
CA PHE A 470 -0.96 -14.38 -29.95
C PHE A 470 -2.39 -14.16 -29.46
N ASN A 471 -2.71 -14.75 -28.32
CA ASN A 471 -4.05 -14.66 -27.77
C ASN A 471 -4.16 -13.45 -26.81
N THR A 472 -4.71 -12.34 -27.26
CA THR A 472 -4.89 -11.12 -26.46
C THR A 472 -5.88 -11.28 -25.29
N HIS A 473 -6.56 -12.41 -25.15
CA HIS A 473 -7.32 -12.76 -23.95
C HIS A 473 -6.44 -13.27 -22.81
N GLU A 474 -5.28 -13.86 -23.14
CA GLU A 474 -4.43 -14.57 -22.19
C GLU A 474 -2.97 -14.09 -22.20
N GLN A 475 -2.60 -13.28 -23.19
CA GLN A 475 -1.20 -12.83 -23.38
C GLN A 475 -1.12 -11.32 -23.44
N TYR A 476 0.01 -10.77 -23.00
CA TYR A 476 0.33 -9.35 -23.05
C TYR A 476 1.78 -9.15 -23.48
N ALA A 477 2.03 -8.17 -24.35
CA ALA A 477 3.39 -7.87 -24.78
C ALA A 477 3.60 -6.35 -24.93
N TYR A 478 4.79 -5.88 -24.57
CA TYR A 478 5.16 -4.48 -24.71
C TYR A 478 6.68 -4.30 -24.77
N PHE A 479 7.11 -3.15 -25.29
CA PHE A 479 8.48 -2.69 -25.23
C PHE A 479 8.69 -1.65 -24.13
N ARG A 480 9.92 -1.65 -23.57
CA ARG A 480 10.48 -0.51 -22.82
C ARG A 480 11.79 -0.11 -23.45
N LYS A 481 12.03 1.19 -23.68
CA LYS A 481 13.26 1.66 -24.30
C LYS A 481 13.80 2.94 -23.68
N TYR A 482 15.09 2.95 -23.41
CA TYR A 482 15.83 4.14 -23.00
C TYR A 482 17.19 4.17 -23.70
N ASN A 483 17.45 5.15 -24.56
CA ASN A 483 18.65 5.23 -25.39
C ASN A 483 18.90 3.91 -26.16
N ASN A 484 20.02 3.24 -25.88
CA ASN A 484 20.40 1.95 -26.50
C ASN A 484 19.87 0.74 -25.72
N GLU A 485 19.22 0.93 -24.59
CA GLU A 485 18.64 -0.15 -23.80
C GLU A 485 17.22 -0.43 -24.29
N LEU A 486 16.98 -1.66 -24.70
CA LEU A 486 15.69 -2.11 -25.21
C LEU A 486 15.30 -3.41 -24.50
N LEU A 487 14.11 -3.42 -23.93
CA LEU A 487 13.48 -4.57 -23.29
C LEU A 487 12.20 -4.93 -24.03
N LEU A 488 11.99 -6.22 -24.26
CA LEU A 488 10.72 -6.81 -24.72
C LEU A 488 10.14 -7.64 -23.58
N PHE A 489 8.88 -7.39 -23.27
CA PHE A 489 8.10 -8.15 -22.29
C PHE A 489 7.10 -9.01 -23.04
N VAL A 490 7.02 -10.30 -22.69
CA VAL A 490 6.02 -11.24 -23.21
C VAL A 490 5.47 -12.03 -22.03
N LEU A 491 4.16 -11.95 -21.80
CA LEU A 491 3.51 -12.45 -20.60
C LEU A 491 2.39 -13.44 -20.96
N ASN A 492 2.29 -14.52 -20.20
CA ASN A 492 1.26 -15.53 -20.32
C ASN A 492 0.44 -15.61 -19.03
N PHE A 493 -0.84 -15.24 -19.10
CA PHE A 493 -1.82 -15.34 -18.02
C PHE A 493 -2.67 -16.60 -18.09
N ASP A 494 -2.40 -17.52 -19.06
CA ASP A 494 -3.10 -18.80 -19.16
C ASP A 494 -2.52 -19.84 -18.21
N ASP A 495 -3.34 -20.79 -17.80
CA ASP A 495 -2.96 -22.01 -17.09
C ASP A 495 -2.34 -23.09 -18.01
N LYS A 496 -2.10 -22.76 -19.28
CA LYS A 496 -1.54 -23.63 -20.30
C LYS A 496 -0.25 -23.09 -20.87
N CYS A 497 0.54 -24.00 -21.40
CA CYS A 497 1.65 -23.66 -22.25
C CYS A 497 1.16 -23.16 -23.62
N LEU A 498 1.77 -22.11 -24.13
CA LEU A 498 1.40 -21.50 -25.40
C LEU A 498 2.61 -21.33 -26.34
N ASP A 499 2.44 -21.75 -27.59
CA ASP A 499 3.32 -21.32 -28.69
C ASP A 499 2.94 -19.89 -29.05
N THR A 500 3.87 -18.95 -28.87
CA THR A 500 3.64 -17.52 -28.94
C THR A 500 4.47 -16.88 -30.06
N GLU A 501 3.81 -16.07 -30.90
CA GLU A 501 4.47 -15.25 -31.92
C GLU A 501 4.09 -13.79 -31.70
N VAL A 502 5.05 -12.92 -31.38
CA VAL A 502 4.81 -11.48 -31.17
C VAL A 502 5.23 -10.72 -32.43
N CYS A 503 4.28 -10.09 -33.09
CA CYS A 503 4.50 -9.23 -34.25
C CYS A 503 4.84 -7.78 -33.81
N PHE A 504 5.65 -7.11 -34.63
CA PHE A 504 6.11 -5.76 -34.36
C PHE A 504 5.61 -4.79 -35.44
N PRO A 505 4.82 -3.76 -35.09
CA PRO A 505 4.34 -2.78 -36.05
C PRO A 505 5.37 -1.73 -36.38
N LEU A 506 5.24 -1.09 -37.55
CA LEU A 506 6.12 -0.01 -37.99
C LEU A 506 6.11 1.19 -37.03
N GLU A 507 4.96 1.46 -36.45
CA GLU A 507 4.74 2.54 -35.46
C GLU A 507 5.61 2.35 -34.21
N ALA A 508 5.81 1.10 -33.75
CA ALA A 508 6.70 0.82 -32.63
C ALA A 508 8.15 1.23 -32.96
N PHE A 509 8.61 0.91 -34.17
CA PHE A 509 9.97 1.30 -34.61
C PHE A 509 10.13 2.80 -34.71
N GLN A 510 9.12 3.50 -35.23
CA GLN A 510 9.12 4.96 -35.34
C GLN A 510 9.08 5.63 -33.97
N TYR A 511 8.14 5.23 -33.10
CA TYR A 511 7.96 5.82 -31.77
C TYR A 511 9.16 5.60 -30.85
N LEU A 512 9.73 4.38 -30.88
CA LEU A 512 10.87 4.01 -30.06
C LEU A 512 12.23 4.31 -30.72
N GLU A 513 12.24 4.89 -31.93
CA GLU A 513 13.46 5.14 -32.70
C GLU A 513 14.34 3.90 -32.84
N ILE A 514 13.72 2.75 -33.16
CA ILE A 514 14.41 1.47 -33.42
C ILE A 514 14.59 1.34 -34.93
N LYS A 515 15.82 1.01 -35.37
CA LYS A 515 16.07 0.77 -36.77
C LYS A 515 15.63 -0.63 -37.18
N GLU A 516 14.70 -0.72 -38.13
CA GLU A 516 14.20 -1.98 -38.67
C GLU A 516 15.33 -2.81 -39.35
N GLY A 517 15.23 -4.12 -39.24
CA GLY A 517 16.19 -5.07 -39.84
C GLY A 517 17.47 -5.26 -39.02
N GLN A 518 17.56 -4.72 -37.82
CA GLN A 518 18.70 -4.95 -36.94
C GLN A 518 18.58 -6.28 -36.19
N ASN A 519 19.73 -6.93 -35.97
CA ASN A 519 19.86 -8.16 -35.21
C ASN A 519 20.20 -7.87 -33.74
N TYR A 520 19.59 -8.65 -32.85
CA TYR A 520 19.78 -8.52 -31.41
C TYR A 520 20.08 -9.88 -30.77
N GLN A 521 21.06 -9.90 -29.88
CA GLN A 521 21.23 -10.97 -28.93
C GLN A 521 20.16 -10.82 -27.85
N VAL A 522 19.43 -11.89 -27.51
CA VAL A 522 18.33 -11.91 -26.54
C VAL A 522 18.80 -12.57 -25.27
N THR A 523 18.53 -11.92 -24.12
CA THR A 523 18.79 -12.46 -22.77
C THR A 523 17.56 -12.30 -21.91
N ASN A 524 17.04 -13.38 -21.32
CA ASN A 524 15.97 -13.29 -20.32
C ASN A 524 16.57 -12.87 -18.98
N LEU A 525 16.18 -11.69 -18.47
CA LEU A 525 16.70 -11.17 -17.20
C LEU A 525 16.18 -11.94 -15.97
N LEU A 526 15.05 -12.66 -16.09
CA LEU A 526 14.54 -13.52 -15.03
C LEU A 526 15.28 -14.87 -14.98
N ASP A 527 15.78 -15.36 -16.14
CA ASP A 527 16.59 -16.58 -16.24
C ASP A 527 17.65 -16.46 -17.35
N GLU A 528 18.84 -15.99 -17.00
CA GLU A 528 19.96 -15.82 -17.95
C GLU A 528 20.49 -17.16 -18.50
N THR A 529 20.09 -18.30 -17.95
CA THR A 529 20.48 -19.63 -18.47
C THR A 529 19.68 -20.03 -19.70
N GLU A 530 18.50 -19.45 -19.89
CA GLU A 530 17.65 -19.65 -21.05
C GLU A 530 18.31 -19.08 -22.31
N LYS A 531 18.28 -19.82 -23.38
CA LYS A 531 18.97 -19.45 -24.65
C LYS A 531 17.96 -19.16 -25.73
N PHE A 532 18.09 -18.01 -26.35
CA PHE A 532 17.30 -17.56 -27.49
C PHE A 532 18.15 -17.44 -28.74
N PRO A 533 17.58 -17.69 -29.93
CA PRO A 533 18.24 -17.38 -31.21
C PRO A 533 18.39 -15.84 -31.33
N LEU A 534 19.24 -15.42 -32.30
CA LEU A 534 19.29 -14.01 -32.66
C LEU A 534 17.90 -13.55 -33.15
N LEU A 535 17.44 -12.41 -32.63
CA LEU A 535 16.20 -11.80 -33.05
C LEU A 535 16.46 -10.68 -34.06
N THR A 536 15.88 -10.77 -35.24
CA THR A 536 15.82 -9.66 -36.19
C THR A 536 14.54 -8.86 -35.94
N LEU A 537 14.67 -7.63 -35.45
CA LEU A 537 13.49 -6.76 -35.27
C LEU A 537 13.07 -6.17 -36.63
N SER A 538 11.93 -6.58 -37.13
CA SER A 538 11.31 -6.03 -38.35
C SER A 538 9.81 -6.28 -38.39
N THR A 539 9.10 -5.56 -39.24
CA THR A 539 7.67 -5.78 -39.51
C THR A 539 7.35 -7.12 -40.18
N LYS A 540 8.38 -7.84 -40.65
CA LYS A 540 8.25 -9.12 -41.39
C LYS A 540 8.61 -10.34 -40.54
N HIS A 541 9.18 -10.16 -39.37
CA HIS A 541 9.63 -11.24 -38.50
C HIS A 541 9.04 -11.09 -37.12
N ALA A 542 8.35 -12.11 -36.66
CA ALA A 542 7.83 -12.19 -35.30
C ALA A 542 8.92 -12.71 -34.33
N PHE A 543 8.80 -12.37 -33.06
CA PHE A 543 9.48 -13.08 -31.98
C PHE A 543 8.69 -14.34 -31.67
N ILE A 544 9.33 -15.50 -31.76
CA ILE A 544 8.69 -16.80 -31.54
C ILE A 544 9.26 -17.41 -30.27
N THR A 545 8.39 -17.85 -29.36
CA THR A 545 8.79 -18.49 -28.11
C THR A 545 7.69 -19.44 -27.61
N TYR A 546 8.08 -20.28 -26.66
CA TYR A 546 7.15 -21.14 -25.92
C TYR A 546 6.98 -20.58 -24.52
N MET A 547 5.77 -20.29 -24.13
CA MET A 547 5.43 -19.69 -22.83
C MET A 547 4.87 -20.74 -21.89
N ALA A 548 5.48 -20.90 -20.72
CA ALA A 548 4.91 -21.70 -19.65
C ALA A 548 3.69 -21.03 -19.01
N PRO A 549 2.81 -21.78 -18.30
CA PRO A 549 1.64 -21.22 -17.61
C PRO A 549 2.05 -20.18 -16.57
N TRP A 550 1.31 -19.08 -16.50
CA TRP A 550 1.49 -18.03 -15.46
C TRP A 550 2.92 -17.48 -15.42
N LYS A 551 3.62 -17.37 -16.55
CA LYS A 551 4.98 -16.89 -16.64
C LYS A 551 5.13 -15.67 -17.53
N GLY A 552 6.18 -14.93 -17.27
CA GLY A 552 6.59 -13.81 -18.10
C GLY A 552 8.07 -13.84 -18.44
N LEU A 553 8.42 -13.29 -19.62
CA LEU A 553 9.76 -13.06 -20.07
C LEU A 553 10.10 -11.57 -20.00
N ILE A 554 11.25 -11.23 -19.47
CA ILE A 554 11.84 -9.89 -19.54
C ILE A 554 13.12 -9.99 -20.37
N LEU A 555 12.99 -9.68 -21.64
CA LEU A 555 14.02 -9.92 -22.64
C LEU A 555 14.84 -8.65 -22.90
N LYS A 556 16.10 -8.66 -22.51
CA LYS A 556 17.06 -7.59 -22.87
C LYS A 556 17.61 -7.84 -24.26
N LEU A 557 17.41 -6.88 -25.14
CA LEU A 557 17.81 -6.94 -26.55
C LEU A 557 19.08 -6.13 -26.75
N LYS A 558 20.22 -6.81 -26.91
CA LYS A 558 21.52 -6.19 -27.17
C LYS A 558 21.82 -6.24 -28.64
N ARG A 559 21.96 -5.09 -29.30
CA ARG A 559 22.30 -5.00 -30.72
C ARG A 559 23.65 -5.66 -30.99
N VAL A 560 23.69 -6.45 -32.06
CA VAL A 560 24.92 -7.15 -32.57
C VAL A 560 25.55 -6.38 -33.70
#